data_1feb939f87767545dd393a3c465b9c85
#
_entry.id   1feb939f87767545dd393a3c465b9c85
#
_cell.length_a   1.000
_cell.length_b   1.000
_cell.length_c   1.000
_cell.angle_alpha   90.00
_cell.angle_beta   90.00
_cell.angle_gamma   90.00
#
_symmetry.space_group_name_H-M   'P 1'
#
loop_
_entity.id
_entity.type
_entity.pdbx_description
1 polymer ?
#
loop_
_entity_poly.entity_id
_entity_poly.type
_entity_poly.pdbx_seq_one_letter_code
_entity_poly.pdbx_strand_id
1 'polypeptide(L)'
;MTRRLLVTGAALAAACASRTGAGTSTPAPVTSPPSAPAAAPVQPIAQPAPRRSDLIHYGPSALRYVVHRQLHIQQGQAERPQAQDLGARIYVAATIAGPADSVGYPATFTVDSIVPDSGTPPPVAENVSKARKLVFSGRLLPRGEFANAVPSDSVLAQSLVQLLASFRDFLPRLPREGLKPGAAWTDTLEATQRGASSEVTRRAIVRSAAAAGEDYAVAHSVRLESSSTYQVAGAGQNGGQPFELAGSGSSTAVSFIAVDGRYLGGESRDSTALTVRLPVQGIAIPVVQLTHTTVAVQP
;
A
#
# COMPACT_ATOMS: atom_id res chain seq x y z
N MET A 1 20.92 -37.27 22.30
CA MET A 1 21.43 -36.10 21.51
C MET A 1 20.27 -35.47 20.78
N THR A 2 19.65 -34.52 21.43
CA THR A 2 18.42 -33.84 20.95
C THR A 2 18.83 -32.63 20.12
N ARG A 3 18.76 -32.75 18.79
CA ARG A 3 18.95 -31.63 17.88
C ARG A 3 17.79 -30.64 18.09
N ARG A 4 18.08 -29.53 18.73
CA ARG A 4 17.19 -28.36 18.75
C ARG A 4 17.12 -27.79 17.33
N LEU A 5 16.04 -28.08 16.60
CA LEU A 5 15.66 -27.37 15.39
C LEU A 5 15.24 -25.93 15.83
N LEU A 6 16.17 -25.01 15.72
CA LEU A 6 15.85 -23.58 15.66
C LEU A 6 15.09 -23.36 14.35
N VAL A 7 13.76 -23.40 14.41
CA VAL A 7 12.91 -22.84 13.35
C VAL A 7 13.03 -21.34 13.51
N THR A 8 14.06 -20.77 12.87
CA THR A 8 14.14 -19.33 12.63
C THR A 8 12.88 -18.95 11.88
N GLY A 9 12.06 -18.09 12.49
CA GLY A 9 10.80 -17.64 11.90
C GLY A 9 11.03 -17.16 10.48
N ALA A 10 10.60 -17.99 9.52
CA ALA A 10 10.62 -17.65 8.13
C ALA A 10 9.61 -16.50 7.93
N ALA A 11 10.11 -15.28 7.85
CA ALA A 11 9.37 -14.16 7.32
C ALA A 11 8.90 -14.57 5.91
N LEU A 12 7.61 -14.83 5.75
CA LEU A 12 6.96 -15.01 4.44
C LEU A 12 6.99 -13.68 3.70
N ALA A 13 8.17 -13.31 3.22
CA ALA A 13 8.39 -12.15 2.39
C ALA A 13 8.08 -12.54 0.94
N ALA A 14 6.89 -12.20 0.47
CA ALA A 14 6.55 -12.31 -0.94
C ALA A 14 7.21 -11.18 -1.72
N ALA A 15 8.22 -11.49 -2.52
CA ALA A 15 8.96 -10.54 -3.36
C ALA A 15 8.19 -10.21 -4.64
N CYS A 16 7.99 -8.93 -4.92
CA CYS A 16 7.61 -8.41 -6.23
C CYS A 16 8.88 -8.08 -7.03
N ALA A 17 9.23 -8.90 -8.01
CA ALA A 17 10.18 -8.52 -9.06
C ALA A 17 9.41 -8.46 -10.40
N SER A 18 9.10 -7.25 -10.85
CA SER A 18 8.56 -7.01 -12.19
C SER A 18 9.71 -6.89 -13.17
N ARG A 19 9.81 -7.82 -14.12
CA ARG A 19 10.68 -7.67 -15.30
C ARG A 19 9.93 -6.81 -16.33
N THR A 20 10.40 -5.61 -16.56
CA THR A 20 10.03 -4.77 -17.70
C THR A 20 10.90 -5.13 -18.90
N GLY A 21 10.29 -5.63 -19.96
CA GLY A 21 10.90 -5.78 -21.27
C GLY A 21 10.97 -4.41 -21.95
N ALA A 22 12.16 -3.95 -22.30
CA ALA A 22 12.40 -2.74 -23.07
C ALA A 22 12.15 -3.00 -24.55
N GLY A 23 11.13 -2.36 -25.10
CA GLY A 23 10.91 -2.23 -26.55
C GLY A 23 11.43 -0.86 -27.01
N THR A 24 12.54 -0.85 -27.73
CA THR A 24 13.07 0.32 -28.42
C THR A 24 12.27 0.63 -29.69
N SER A 25 11.58 1.80 -29.69
CA SER A 25 10.98 2.35 -30.93
C SER A 25 11.70 3.65 -31.27
N THR A 26 12.30 3.67 -32.43
CA THR A 26 12.98 4.82 -33.07
C THR A 26 11.94 5.81 -33.60
N PRO A 27 12.04 7.12 -33.33
CA PRO A 27 11.12 8.09 -33.92
C PRO A 27 11.60 8.56 -35.30
N ALA A 28 10.64 8.65 -36.23
CA ALA A 28 10.83 9.24 -37.55
C ALA A 28 10.82 10.78 -37.51
N PRO A 29 11.47 11.47 -38.46
CA PRO A 29 11.58 12.92 -38.45
C PRO A 29 10.29 13.61 -38.91
N VAL A 30 9.86 14.63 -38.16
CA VAL A 30 8.68 15.45 -38.44
C VAL A 30 9.12 16.69 -39.23
N THR A 31 8.55 16.86 -40.41
CA THR A 31 8.69 18.03 -41.27
C THR A 31 7.77 19.16 -40.77
N SER A 32 8.28 20.36 -40.63
CA SER A 32 7.53 21.54 -40.18
C SER A 32 6.65 22.11 -41.33
N PRO A 33 5.38 22.49 -41.06
CA PRO A 33 4.56 23.23 -42.01
C PRO A 33 4.81 24.76 -41.95
N PRO A 34 4.47 25.50 -43.03
CA PRO A 34 4.77 26.92 -43.15
C PRO A 34 3.85 27.82 -42.32
N SER A 35 4.40 28.95 -41.92
CA SER A 35 3.74 29.99 -41.07
C SER A 35 2.53 30.58 -41.76
N ALA A 36 1.41 30.67 -41.03
CA ALA A 36 0.21 31.39 -41.39
C ALA A 36 0.23 32.85 -40.83
N PRO A 37 -0.47 33.79 -41.45
CA PRO A 37 -0.41 35.24 -41.10
C PRO A 37 -1.09 35.51 -39.76
N ALA A 38 -0.58 36.57 -39.10
CA ALA A 38 -0.99 37.01 -37.78
C ALA A 38 -2.49 37.44 -37.74
N ALA A 39 -3.27 36.80 -36.90
CA ALA A 39 -4.64 37.18 -36.57
C ALA A 39 -4.66 38.24 -35.45
N ALA A 40 -5.63 39.15 -35.56
CA ALA A 40 -5.88 40.27 -34.63
C ALA A 40 -6.09 39.81 -33.18
N PRO A 41 -5.81 40.64 -32.17
CA PRO A 41 -5.95 40.28 -30.76
C PRO A 41 -7.40 40.02 -30.39
N VAL A 42 -7.74 38.77 -30.14
CA VAL A 42 -9.01 38.36 -29.57
C VAL A 42 -8.95 38.68 -28.07
N GLN A 43 -9.90 39.51 -27.61
CA GLN A 43 -10.08 39.77 -26.17
C GLN A 43 -10.32 38.45 -25.44
N PRO A 44 -9.67 38.21 -24.29
CA PRO A 44 -9.89 37.02 -23.52
C PRO A 44 -11.35 37.00 -23.02
N ILE A 45 -12.14 36.11 -23.57
CA ILE A 45 -13.42 35.74 -22.97
C ILE A 45 -13.07 35.16 -21.58
N ALA A 46 -13.55 35.83 -20.53
CA ALA A 46 -13.40 35.35 -19.17
C ALA A 46 -13.89 33.89 -19.12
N GLN A 47 -12.98 32.95 -18.97
CA GLN A 47 -13.35 31.57 -18.76
C GLN A 47 -14.19 31.51 -17.49
N PRO A 48 -15.40 30.90 -17.54
CA PRO A 48 -16.20 30.71 -16.34
C PRO A 48 -15.33 29.87 -15.38
N ALA A 49 -15.27 30.32 -14.12
CA ALA A 49 -14.56 29.60 -13.09
C ALA A 49 -14.99 28.10 -13.12
N PRO A 50 -14.08 27.14 -13.08
CA PRO A 50 -14.44 25.74 -13.14
C PRO A 50 -15.45 25.48 -12.03
N ARG A 51 -16.63 24.97 -12.37
CA ARG A 51 -17.59 24.47 -11.40
C ARG A 51 -16.85 23.38 -10.64
N ARG A 52 -16.60 23.57 -9.33
CA ARG A 52 -16.07 22.52 -8.47
C ARG A 52 -17.00 21.32 -8.64
N SER A 53 -16.49 20.23 -9.16
CA SER A 53 -17.25 18.99 -9.17
C SER A 53 -17.51 18.66 -7.70
N ASP A 54 -18.74 18.33 -7.33
CA ASP A 54 -19.09 17.88 -5.97
C ASP A 54 -18.42 16.54 -5.62
N LEU A 55 -17.66 15.98 -6.56
CA LEU A 55 -16.97 14.71 -6.44
C LEU A 55 -15.50 14.92 -6.08
N ILE A 56 -15.05 14.22 -5.06
CA ILE A 56 -13.67 14.28 -4.58
C ILE A 56 -12.86 13.20 -5.30
N HIS A 57 -11.74 13.60 -5.86
CA HIS A 57 -10.74 12.72 -6.48
C HIS A 57 -9.36 13.02 -5.91
N TYR A 58 -8.48 12.03 -5.93
CA TYR A 58 -7.09 12.28 -5.66
C TYR A 58 -6.47 13.18 -6.73
N GLY A 59 -5.55 14.03 -6.30
CA GLY A 59 -4.86 14.98 -7.17
C GLY A 59 -3.43 15.25 -6.70
N PRO A 60 -2.71 16.15 -7.41
CA PRO A 60 -1.36 16.54 -7.04
C PRO A 60 -1.31 17.06 -5.60
N SER A 61 -0.35 16.55 -4.83
CA SER A 61 -0.15 16.94 -3.43
C SER A 61 1.24 16.56 -2.96
N ALA A 62 1.73 17.24 -1.93
CA ALA A 62 2.95 16.88 -1.23
C ALA A 62 2.67 16.96 0.27
N LEU A 63 2.69 15.80 0.93
CA LEU A 63 2.36 15.68 2.35
C LEU A 63 3.40 14.78 3.04
N ARG A 64 3.57 15.04 4.32
CA ARG A 64 4.35 14.15 5.19
C ARG A 64 3.42 13.44 6.14
N TYR A 65 3.73 12.18 6.39
CA TYR A 65 2.93 11.32 7.25
C TYR A 65 3.78 10.68 8.34
N VAL A 66 3.17 10.46 9.48
CA VAL A 66 3.63 9.48 10.48
C VAL A 66 2.72 8.28 10.36
N VAL A 67 3.30 7.13 10.05
CA VAL A 67 2.61 5.83 10.05
C VAL A 67 3.10 5.06 11.25
N HIS A 68 2.23 4.73 12.18
CA HIS A 68 2.56 3.81 13.26
C HIS A 68 1.91 2.46 12.96
N ARG A 69 2.74 1.45 12.75
CA ARG A 69 2.30 0.10 12.43
C ARG A 69 2.77 -0.87 13.51
N GLN A 70 1.81 -1.63 14.02
CA GLN A 70 2.01 -2.65 15.03
C GLN A 70 1.49 -3.98 14.50
N LEU A 71 2.29 -5.03 14.64
CA LEU A 71 1.98 -6.40 14.27
C LEU A 71 2.15 -7.30 15.49
N HIS A 72 1.13 -8.08 15.78
CA HIS A 72 1.21 -9.20 16.70
C HIS A 72 1.08 -10.49 15.88
N ILE A 73 2.10 -11.33 15.91
CA ILE A 73 2.15 -12.60 15.18
C ILE A 73 2.23 -13.72 16.20
N GLN A 74 1.26 -14.61 16.16
CA GLN A 74 1.24 -15.82 16.97
C GLN A 74 1.32 -17.03 16.03
N GLN A 75 2.27 -17.93 16.28
CA GLN A 75 2.47 -19.14 15.48
C GLN A 75 2.69 -20.36 16.36
N GLY A 76 2.41 -21.56 15.83
CA GLY A 76 2.62 -22.83 16.51
C GLY A 76 1.34 -23.44 17.07
N GLN A 77 1.47 -24.62 17.67
CA GLN A 77 0.35 -25.35 18.27
C GLN A 77 -0.13 -24.67 19.54
N ALA A 78 -1.40 -24.85 19.87
CA ALA A 78 -2.07 -24.23 21.02
C ALA A 78 -1.35 -24.46 22.37
N GLU A 79 -0.66 -25.58 22.49
CA GLU A 79 0.07 -25.93 23.72
C GLU A 79 1.40 -25.16 23.89
N ARG A 80 1.99 -24.66 22.80
CA ARG A 80 3.26 -23.90 22.81
C ARG A 80 3.26 -22.82 21.75
N PRO A 81 2.40 -21.80 21.89
CA PRO A 81 2.38 -20.70 20.95
C PRO A 81 3.69 -19.89 21.07
N GLN A 82 4.22 -19.49 19.92
CA GLN A 82 5.28 -18.49 19.86
C GLN A 82 4.63 -17.19 19.43
N ALA A 83 4.76 -16.17 20.25
CA ALA A 83 4.26 -14.83 19.92
C ALA A 83 5.44 -13.88 19.65
N GLN A 84 5.26 -12.99 18.71
CA GLN A 84 6.20 -11.95 18.35
C GLN A 84 5.46 -10.65 18.09
N ASP A 85 5.93 -9.59 18.73
CA ASP A 85 5.46 -8.23 18.51
C ASP A 85 6.49 -7.47 17.65
N LEU A 86 6.00 -6.84 16.60
CA LEU A 86 6.78 -5.97 15.72
C LEU A 86 6.06 -4.64 15.65
N GLY A 87 6.79 -3.55 15.78
CA GLY A 87 6.19 -2.23 15.62
C GLY A 87 7.21 -1.19 15.19
N ALA A 88 6.74 -0.18 14.48
CA ALA A 88 7.55 0.95 14.10
C ALA A 88 6.72 2.19 13.80
N ARG A 89 7.30 3.35 14.05
CA ARG A 89 6.86 4.63 13.51
C ARG A 89 7.68 4.96 12.28
N ILE A 90 6.99 5.13 11.16
CA ILE A 90 7.57 5.37 9.84
C ILE A 90 7.20 6.78 9.43
N TYR A 91 8.19 7.60 9.15
CA TYR A 91 8.02 8.96 8.64
C TYR A 91 8.17 8.92 7.13
N VAL A 92 7.12 9.34 6.44
CA VAL A 92 7.00 9.21 4.97
C VAL A 92 6.67 10.54 4.35
N ALA A 93 7.45 10.95 3.36
CA ALA A 93 7.08 12.01 2.44
C ALA A 93 6.39 11.39 1.22
N ALA A 94 5.14 11.78 0.96
CA ALA A 94 4.38 11.36 -0.20
C ALA A 94 4.21 12.54 -1.15
N THR A 95 4.64 12.39 -2.40
CA THR A 95 4.51 13.38 -3.46
C THR A 95 3.72 12.79 -4.62
N ILE A 96 2.60 13.43 -4.95
CA ILE A 96 1.78 13.14 -6.13
C ILE A 96 1.96 14.32 -7.06
N ALA A 97 2.63 14.11 -8.20
CA ALA A 97 2.95 15.15 -9.15
C ALA A 97 1.90 15.27 -10.25
N GLY A 98 1.68 16.48 -10.77
CA GLY A 98 0.84 16.72 -11.96
C GLY A 98 1.69 17.03 -13.19
N PRO A 99 1.10 16.92 -14.39
CA PRO A 99 -0.22 16.39 -14.70
C PRO A 99 -0.27 14.85 -14.65
N ALA A 100 -1.50 14.29 -14.63
CA ALA A 100 -1.70 12.86 -14.82
C ALA A 100 -1.38 12.47 -16.28
N ASP A 101 -0.81 11.28 -16.47
CA ASP A 101 -0.72 10.63 -17.77
C ASP A 101 -1.92 9.66 -17.99
N SER A 102 -1.87 8.83 -19.04
CA SER A 102 -2.93 7.85 -19.35
C SER A 102 -3.11 6.77 -18.27
N VAL A 103 -2.14 6.59 -17.38
CA VAL A 103 -2.17 5.58 -16.31
C VAL A 103 -2.62 6.23 -14.99
N GLY A 104 -2.12 7.43 -14.69
CA GLY A 104 -2.41 8.13 -13.43
C GLY A 104 -1.35 9.19 -13.12
N TYR A 105 -1.34 9.66 -11.89
CA TYR A 105 -0.36 10.66 -11.45
C TYR A 105 0.99 10.00 -11.14
N PRO A 106 2.13 10.57 -11.57
CA PRO A 106 3.43 10.21 -11.04
C PRO A 106 3.42 10.37 -9.52
N ALA A 107 3.82 9.34 -8.79
CA ALA A 107 3.82 9.41 -7.33
C ALA A 107 5.10 8.78 -6.75
N THR A 108 5.55 9.36 -5.65
CA THR A 108 6.70 8.85 -4.89
C THR A 108 6.38 8.84 -3.40
N PHE A 109 6.83 7.78 -2.73
CA PHE A 109 6.83 7.67 -1.28
C PHE A 109 8.28 7.52 -0.83
N THR A 110 8.75 8.46 -0.04
CA THR A 110 10.12 8.46 0.51
C THR A 110 10.06 8.20 1.99
N VAL A 111 10.78 7.19 2.45
CA VAL A 111 10.94 6.92 3.88
C VAL A 111 11.99 7.87 4.44
N ASP A 112 11.56 8.91 5.17
CA ASP A 112 12.45 9.88 5.81
C ASP A 112 13.20 9.24 6.99
N SER A 113 12.48 8.49 7.82
CA SER A 113 13.04 7.71 8.91
C SER A 113 12.08 6.62 9.38
N ILE A 114 12.62 5.63 10.09
CA ILE A 114 11.84 4.62 10.82
C ILE A 114 12.40 4.53 12.24
N VAL A 115 11.50 4.48 13.20
CA VAL A 115 11.83 4.29 14.62
C VAL A 115 11.13 3.00 15.08
N PRO A 116 11.87 1.92 15.35
CA PRO A 116 11.28 0.69 15.84
C PRO A 116 10.69 0.89 17.23
N ASP A 117 9.58 0.21 17.53
CA ASP A 117 9.02 0.17 18.88
C ASP A 117 9.90 -0.69 19.78
N SER A 118 9.78 -0.45 21.11
CA SER A 118 10.44 -1.28 22.12
C SER A 118 9.95 -2.72 22.00
N GLY A 119 10.88 -3.69 21.96
CA GLY A 119 10.56 -5.10 21.76
C GLY A 119 10.71 -5.62 20.32
N THR A 120 10.92 -4.74 19.34
CA THR A 120 11.27 -5.16 18.00
C THR A 120 12.60 -5.92 17.99
N PRO A 121 12.68 -7.13 17.42
CA PRO A 121 13.88 -7.94 17.43
C PRO A 121 15.08 -7.23 16.80
N PRO A 122 16.31 -7.38 17.38
CA PRO A 122 17.50 -6.69 16.92
C PRO A 122 17.80 -6.77 15.43
N PRO A 123 17.66 -7.95 14.75
CA PRO A 123 17.91 -8.03 13.31
C PRO A 123 16.97 -7.18 12.47
N VAL A 124 15.71 -6.98 12.93
CA VAL A 124 14.74 -6.09 12.28
C VAL A 124 15.12 -4.65 12.54
N ALA A 125 15.48 -4.31 13.78
CA ALA A 125 15.89 -2.95 14.16
C ALA A 125 17.13 -2.48 13.39
N GLU A 126 18.10 -3.34 13.13
CA GLU A 126 19.28 -3.04 12.30
C GLU A 126 18.90 -2.72 10.84
N ASN A 127 17.99 -3.50 10.24
CA ASN A 127 17.53 -3.23 8.88
C ASN A 127 16.69 -1.95 8.79
N VAL A 128 15.91 -1.66 9.82
CA VAL A 128 15.11 -0.43 9.94
C VAL A 128 15.99 0.82 9.80
N SER A 129 17.17 0.84 10.43
CA SER A 129 18.08 2.00 10.36
C SER A 129 18.56 2.29 8.92
N LYS A 130 18.66 1.24 8.07
CA LYS A 130 19.10 1.35 6.67
C LYS A 130 18.02 1.86 5.75
N ALA A 131 16.74 1.79 6.15
CA ALA A 131 15.61 2.17 5.30
C ALA A 131 15.44 3.68 5.10
N ARG A 132 16.22 4.50 5.79
CA ARG A 132 16.23 5.94 5.56
C ARG A 132 16.57 6.26 4.11
N LYS A 133 15.75 7.13 3.48
CA LYS A 133 15.82 7.49 2.06
C LYS A 133 15.42 6.38 1.08
N LEU A 134 14.85 5.27 1.54
CA LEU A 134 14.23 4.31 0.64
C LEU A 134 13.05 4.98 -0.07
N VAL A 135 13.07 4.96 -1.41
CA VAL A 135 12.07 5.60 -2.26
C VAL A 135 11.29 4.53 -3.00
N PHE A 136 9.98 4.69 -3.03
CA PHE A 136 9.08 3.91 -3.88
C PHE A 136 8.52 4.85 -4.95
N SER A 137 8.80 4.59 -6.22
CA SER A 137 8.29 5.36 -7.35
C SER A 137 7.26 4.56 -8.12
N GLY A 138 6.19 5.20 -8.57
CA GLY A 138 5.09 4.52 -9.27
C GLY A 138 4.05 5.49 -9.81
N ARG A 139 2.82 4.99 -9.95
CA ARG A 139 1.66 5.77 -10.40
C ARG A 139 0.52 5.68 -9.39
N LEU A 140 -0.03 6.81 -9.00
CA LEU A 140 -1.28 6.86 -8.27
C LEU A 140 -2.44 6.80 -9.27
N LEU A 141 -3.19 5.72 -9.23
CA LEU A 141 -4.38 5.55 -10.05
C LEU A 141 -5.53 6.42 -9.52
N PRO A 142 -6.54 6.76 -10.34
CA PRO A 142 -7.64 7.64 -9.94
C PRO A 142 -8.40 7.19 -8.68
N ARG A 143 -8.40 5.90 -8.38
CA ARG A 143 -9.06 5.31 -7.22
C ARG A 143 -8.17 5.21 -5.97
N GLY A 144 -6.93 5.68 -6.01
CA GLY A 144 -6.01 5.68 -4.87
C GLY A 144 -5.05 4.49 -4.80
N GLU A 145 -5.08 3.57 -5.75
CA GLU A 145 -4.10 2.48 -5.83
C GLU A 145 -2.73 3.02 -6.30
N PHE A 146 -1.68 2.72 -5.55
CA PHE A 146 -0.31 3.01 -5.97
C PHE A 146 0.22 1.82 -6.78
N ALA A 147 0.19 1.96 -8.08
CA ALA A 147 0.54 0.91 -9.04
C ALA A 147 1.98 1.04 -9.54
N ASN A 148 2.53 -0.08 -10.01
CA ASN A 148 3.87 -0.18 -10.57
C ASN A 148 4.95 0.38 -9.63
N ALA A 149 4.78 0.13 -8.34
CA ALA A 149 5.71 0.58 -7.31
C ALA A 149 7.08 -0.09 -7.48
N VAL A 150 8.11 0.72 -7.72
CA VAL A 150 9.51 0.28 -7.83
C VAL A 150 10.27 0.88 -6.65
N PRO A 151 10.80 0.06 -5.74
CA PRO A 151 11.66 0.56 -4.67
C PRO A 151 13.06 0.87 -5.20
N SER A 152 13.71 1.89 -4.64
CA SER A 152 15.11 2.25 -4.94
C SER A 152 16.12 1.17 -4.51
N ASP A 153 15.75 0.35 -3.53
CA ASP A 153 16.48 -0.83 -3.08
C ASP A 153 15.46 -1.96 -2.81
N SER A 154 15.43 -2.94 -3.71
CA SER A 154 14.48 -4.04 -3.65
C SER A 154 14.80 -5.05 -2.52
N VAL A 155 16.06 -5.25 -2.19
CA VAL A 155 16.48 -6.18 -1.13
C VAL A 155 16.08 -5.62 0.23
N LEU A 156 16.36 -4.34 0.45
CA LEU A 156 15.99 -3.65 1.68
C LEU A 156 14.47 -3.55 1.83
N ALA A 157 13.75 -3.15 0.77
CA ALA A 157 12.29 -3.10 0.78
C ALA A 157 11.65 -4.45 1.12
N GLN A 158 12.22 -5.54 0.58
CA GLN A 158 11.80 -6.91 0.86
C GLN A 158 12.00 -7.26 2.34
N SER A 159 13.15 -6.93 2.92
CA SER A 159 13.45 -7.25 4.33
C SER A 159 12.52 -6.52 5.31
N LEU A 160 11.91 -5.42 4.90
CA LEU A 160 11.03 -4.58 5.70
C LEU A 160 9.56 -4.63 5.25
N VAL A 161 9.18 -5.56 4.36
CA VAL A 161 7.85 -5.61 3.75
C VAL A 161 6.70 -5.67 4.78
N GLN A 162 6.89 -6.33 5.91
CA GLN A 162 5.90 -6.42 6.97
C GLN A 162 5.63 -5.05 7.63
N LEU A 163 6.64 -4.21 7.74
CA LEU A 163 6.51 -2.87 8.31
C LEU A 163 6.09 -1.82 7.26
N LEU A 164 6.66 -1.88 6.05
CA LEU A 164 6.42 -0.87 5.00
C LEU A 164 5.18 -1.13 4.16
N ALA A 165 4.70 -2.36 4.10
CA ALA A 165 3.51 -2.76 3.35
C ALA A 165 3.47 -2.30 1.88
N SER A 166 4.57 -2.17 1.20
CA SER A 166 4.75 -1.76 -0.22
C SER A 166 4.01 -0.47 -0.67
N PHE A 167 3.38 0.27 0.22
CA PHE A 167 2.55 1.47 -0.04
C PHE A 167 1.42 1.32 -1.08
N ARG A 168 1.17 0.11 -1.61
CA ARG A 168 0.16 -0.13 -2.65
C ARG A 168 -1.22 0.35 -2.24
N ASP A 169 -1.62 0.04 -1.02
CA ASP A 169 -2.93 0.36 -0.45
C ASP A 169 -2.81 1.42 0.66
N PHE A 170 -1.83 2.33 0.53
CA PHE A 170 -1.61 3.41 1.50
C PHE A 170 -2.76 4.42 1.50
N LEU A 171 -3.28 4.75 0.32
CA LEU A 171 -4.41 5.63 0.15
C LEU A 171 -5.71 4.80 0.08
N PRO A 172 -6.79 5.21 0.76
CA PRO A 172 -8.08 4.54 0.67
C PRO A 172 -8.60 4.48 -0.76
N ARG A 173 -9.29 3.40 -1.12
CA ARG A 173 -9.92 3.31 -2.45
C ARG A 173 -11.16 4.16 -2.52
N LEU A 174 -11.26 5.00 -3.58
CA LEU A 174 -12.44 5.81 -3.89
C LEU A 174 -13.35 5.08 -4.89
N PRO A 175 -14.65 5.46 -4.97
CA PRO A 175 -15.54 5.05 -6.06
C PRO A 175 -14.98 5.49 -7.43
N ARG A 176 -15.40 4.81 -8.49
CA ARG A 176 -14.94 5.16 -9.87
C ARG A 176 -15.32 6.58 -10.28
N GLU A 177 -16.51 6.99 -9.87
CA GLU A 177 -17.07 8.30 -10.18
C GLU A 177 -16.46 9.43 -9.34
N GLY A 178 -15.71 9.10 -8.29
CA GLY A 178 -15.24 10.03 -7.26
C GLY A 178 -16.04 9.88 -5.97
N LEU A 179 -15.48 10.38 -4.88
CA LEU A 179 -16.08 10.31 -3.55
C LEU A 179 -17.05 11.47 -3.33
N LYS A 180 -18.21 11.17 -2.79
CA LYS A 180 -19.16 12.18 -2.27
C LYS A 180 -19.70 11.71 -0.91
N PRO A 181 -20.08 12.66 -0.05
CA PRO A 181 -20.78 12.34 1.18
C PRO A 181 -22.03 11.51 0.94
N GLY A 182 -22.30 10.54 1.81
CA GLY A 182 -23.44 9.62 1.69
C GLY A 182 -23.23 8.49 0.67
N ALA A 183 -22.11 8.43 -0.05
CA ALA A 183 -21.82 7.32 -0.96
C ALA A 183 -21.55 6.02 -0.17
N ALA A 184 -22.06 4.90 -0.70
CA ALA A 184 -21.72 3.56 -0.23
C ALA A 184 -21.50 2.65 -1.43
N TRP A 185 -20.47 1.80 -1.38
CA TRP A 185 -20.14 0.87 -2.46
C TRP A 185 -19.49 -0.40 -1.96
N THR A 186 -19.41 -1.38 -2.85
CA THR A 186 -18.70 -2.65 -2.62
C THR A 186 -17.75 -2.89 -3.76
N ASP A 187 -16.51 -3.26 -3.41
CA ASP A 187 -15.46 -3.67 -4.34
C ASP A 187 -15.09 -5.12 -4.11
N THR A 188 -14.79 -5.84 -5.18
CA THR A 188 -14.09 -7.12 -5.12
C THR A 188 -12.68 -6.92 -5.59
N LEU A 189 -11.71 -7.25 -4.76
CA LEU A 189 -10.29 -7.05 -5.01
C LEU A 189 -9.60 -8.40 -5.08
N GLU A 190 -8.74 -8.55 -6.07
CA GLU A 190 -7.82 -9.68 -6.15
C GLU A 190 -6.40 -9.12 -6.30
N ALA A 191 -5.49 -9.59 -5.45
CA ALA A 191 -4.10 -9.23 -5.49
C ALA A 191 -3.25 -10.49 -5.43
N THR A 192 -2.40 -10.69 -6.43
CA THR A 192 -1.42 -11.77 -6.47
C THR A 192 -0.03 -11.18 -6.30
N GLN A 193 0.67 -11.67 -5.30
CA GLN A 193 2.08 -11.36 -5.07
C GLN A 193 2.92 -12.54 -5.53
N ARG A 194 3.87 -12.28 -6.43
CA ARG A 194 4.81 -13.28 -6.93
C ARG A 194 6.20 -12.98 -6.41
N GLY A 195 6.75 -13.94 -5.67
CA GLY A 195 8.16 -13.95 -5.28
C GLY A 195 9.00 -14.77 -6.27
N ALA A 196 10.32 -14.88 -6.01
CA ALA A 196 11.22 -15.70 -6.83
C ALA A 196 10.79 -17.17 -6.86
N SER A 197 10.22 -17.68 -5.76
CA SER A 197 9.82 -19.07 -5.57
C SER A 197 8.47 -19.22 -4.87
N SER A 198 7.63 -18.19 -4.89
CA SER A 198 6.32 -18.23 -4.22
C SER A 198 5.29 -17.39 -4.95
N GLU A 199 4.04 -17.81 -4.85
CA GLU A 199 2.88 -17.03 -5.30
C GLU A 199 1.83 -17.05 -4.19
N VAL A 200 1.33 -15.87 -3.82
CA VAL A 200 0.27 -15.70 -2.83
C VAL A 200 -0.82 -14.82 -3.40
N THR A 201 -2.04 -15.31 -3.40
CA THR A 201 -3.23 -14.56 -3.86
C THR A 201 -4.12 -14.23 -2.67
N ARG A 202 -4.53 -12.96 -2.58
CA ARG A 202 -5.55 -12.48 -1.66
C ARG A 202 -6.77 -12.02 -2.44
N ARG A 203 -7.95 -12.56 -2.09
CA ARG A 203 -9.25 -12.13 -2.63
C ARG A 203 -10.06 -11.52 -1.53
N ALA A 204 -10.50 -10.27 -1.70
CA ALA A 204 -11.22 -9.51 -0.71
C ALA A 204 -12.54 -8.95 -1.25
N ILE A 205 -13.56 -8.91 -0.39
CA ILE A 205 -14.76 -8.12 -0.60
C ILE A 205 -14.68 -6.95 0.37
N VAL A 206 -14.67 -5.73 -0.14
CA VAL A 206 -14.55 -4.48 0.62
C VAL A 206 -15.86 -3.71 0.51
N ARG A 207 -16.46 -3.38 1.65
CA ARG A 207 -17.62 -2.50 1.76
C ARG A 207 -17.18 -1.18 2.33
N SER A 208 -17.57 -0.09 1.68
CA SER A 208 -17.17 1.26 2.08
C SER A 208 -18.38 2.18 2.15
N ALA A 209 -18.37 3.11 3.10
CA ALA A 209 -19.38 4.14 3.27
C ALA A 209 -18.70 5.47 3.64
N ALA A 210 -19.22 6.57 3.10
CA ALA A 210 -18.70 7.90 3.29
C ALA A 210 -19.69 8.78 4.06
N ALA A 211 -19.26 9.37 5.17
CA ALA A 211 -19.98 10.38 5.92
C ALA A 211 -19.40 11.78 5.62
N ALA A 212 -20.24 12.81 5.69
CA ALA A 212 -19.86 14.19 5.44
C ALA A 212 -19.51 14.96 6.70
N GLY A 213 -18.73 15.99 6.55
CA GLY A 213 -18.80 17.15 7.43
C GLY A 213 -17.90 17.11 8.66
N GLU A 214 -16.87 16.28 8.66
CA GLU A 214 -15.92 16.26 9.78
C GLU A 214 -14.74 17.22 9.57
N ASP A 215 -14.40 17.96 10.61
CA ASP A 215 -13.13 18.67 10.68
C ASP A 215 -12.08 17.68 11.22
N TYR A 216 -11.08 17.41 10.40
CA TYR A 216 -10.00 16.50 10.74
C TYR A 216 -8.64 17.05 10.32
N ALA A 217 -7.69 16.99 11.24
CA ALA A 217 -6.37 17.61 11.07
C ALA A 217 -6.50 19.10 10.74
N VAL A 218 -6.19 19.52 9.51
CA VAL A 218 -6.16 20.93 9.06
C VAL A 218 -7.21 21.25 8.01
N ALA A 219 -8.14 20.33 7.73
CA ALA A 219 -9.10 20.51 6.63
C ALA A 219 -10.46 19.87 6.93
N HIS A 220 -11.51 20.48 6.37
CA HIS A 220 -12.81 19.82 6.30
C HIS A 220 -12.72 18.58 5.42
N SER A 221 -13.27 17.47 5.89
CA SER A 221 -13.04 16.16 5.29
C SER A 221 -14.30 15.32 5.19
N VAL A 222 -14.22 14.31 4.33
CA VAL A 222 -15.16 13.19 4.28
C VAL A 222 -14.53 12.04 5.07
N ARG A 223 -15.30 11.54 6.04
CA ARG A 223 -14.95 10.34 6.80
C ARG A 223 -15.38 9.11 6.00
N LEU A 224 -14.42 8.25 5.71
CA LEU A 224 -14.62 7.01 4.97
C LEU A 224 -14.44 5.83 5.92
N GLU A 225 -15.50 5.06 6.11
CA GLU A 225 -15.44 3.78 6.81
C GLU A 225 -15.37 2.64 5.80
N SER A 226 -14.51 1.66 6.04
CA SER A 226 -14.45 0.46 5.23
C SER A 226 -14.32 -0.78 6.10
N SER A 227 -14.92 -1.88 5.62
CA SER A 227 -14.77 -3.21 6.19
C SER A 227 -14.49 -4.21 5.08
N SER A 228 -13.63 -5.17 5.32
CA SER A 228 -13.38 -6.23 4.36
C SER A 228 -13.32 -7.60 5.00
N THR A 229 -13.71 -8.61 4.22
CA THR A 229 -13.42 -10.01 4.47
C THR A 229 -12.62 -10.54 3.29
N TYR A 230 -11.66 -11.42 3.56
CA TYR A 230 -10.80 -11.92 2.49
C TYR A 230 -10.33 -13.35 2.75
N GLN A 231 -9.91 -13.98 1.66
CA GLN A 231 -9.24 -15.27 1.67
C GLN A 231 -7.82 -15.10 1.12
N VAL A 232 -6.90 -15.89 1.66
CA VAL A 232 -5.50 -15.96 1.23
C VAL A 232 -5.19 -17.39 0.88
N ALA A 233 -4.58 -17.60 -0.27
CA ALA A 233 -4.06 -18.90 -0.69
C ALA A 233 -2.72 -18.68 -1.40
N GLY A 234 -1.79 -19.60 -1.22
CA GLY A 234 -0.50 -19.53 -1.88
C GLY A 234 0.31 -20.77 -1.72
N ALA A 235 1.39 -20.83 -2.47
CA ALA A 235 2.37 -21.89 -2.41
C ALA A 235 3.75 -21.35 -2.80
N GLY A 236 4.79 -22.07 -2.41
CA GLY A 236 6.16 -21.70 -2.76
C GLY A 236 7.19 -22.63 -2.17
N GLN A 237 8.44 -22.15 -2.20
CA GLN A 237 9.57 -22.81 -1.58
C GLN A 237 10.32 -21.84 -0.68
N ASN A 238 10.75 -22.31 0.47
CA ASN A 238 11.62 -21.60 1.40
C ASN A 238 12.82 -22.48 1.72
N GLY A 239 14.03 -22.03 1.35
CA GLY A 239 15.24 -22.83 1.50
C GLY A 239 15.18 -24.20 0.81
N GLY A 240 14.51 -24.30 -0.35
CA GLY A 240 14.29 -25.54 -1.09
C GLY A 240 13.15 -26.42 -0.55
N GLN A 241 12.51 -26.05 0.55
CA GLN A 241 11.37 -26.76 1.11
C GLN A 241 10.05 -26.18 0.58
N PRO A 242 9.17 -27.01 -0.02
CA PRO A 242 7.87 -26.55 -0.47
C PRO A 242 6.97 -26.23 0.73
N PHE A 243 6.16 -25.19 0.58
CA PHE A 243 5.09 -24.84 1.52
C PHE A 243 3.80 -24.49 0.78
N GLU A 244 2.70 -24.69 1.46
CA GLU A 244 1.38 -24.21 1.07
C GLU A 244 0.84 -23.30 2.16
N LEU A 245 0.09 -22.28 1.75
CA LEU A 245 -0.51 -21.28 2.63
C LEU A 245 -1.99 -21.18 2.31
N ALA A 246 -2.84 -21.26 3.32
CA ALA A 246 -4.27 -21.01 3.18
C ALA A 246 -4.83 -20.35 4.44
N GLY A 247 -5.81 -19.48 4.26
CA GLY A 247 -6.48 -18.85 5.40
C GLY A 247 -7.44 -17.75 5.00
N SER A 248 -7.90 -17.03 6.00
CA SER A 248 -8.85 -15.93 5.84
C SER A 248 -8.58 -14.83 6.85
N GLY A 249 -9.19 -13.69 6.60
CA GLY A 249 -9.10 -12.56 7.52
C GLY A 249 -10.20 -11.54 7.30
N SER A 250 -10.15 -10.54 8.15
CA SER A 250 -11.03 -9.37 8.07
C SER A 250 -10.26 -8.12 8.43
N SER A 251 -10.68 -6.98 7.86
CA SER A 251 -10.15 -5.69 8.24
C SER A 251 -11.24 -4.64 8.37
N THR A 252 -10.96 -3.63 9.19
CA THR A 252 -11.76 -2.41 9.30
C THR A 252 -10.84 -1.21 9.20
N ALA A 253 -11.31 -0.13 8.58
CA ALA A 253 -10.57 1.12 8.53
C ALA A 253 -11.50 2.32 8.60
N VAL A 254 -10.99 3.39 9.20
CA VAL A 254 -11.57 4.74 9.16
C VAL A 254 -10.52 5.65 8.57
N SER A 255 -10.87 6.40 7.54
CA SER A 255 -9.96 7.28 6.82
C SER A 255 -10.60 8.65 6.60
N PHE A 256 -9.79 9.69 6.50
CA PHE A 256 -10.23 11.05 6.29
C PHE A 256 -9.61 11.60 5.00
N ILE A 257 -10.46 12.11 4.12
CA ILE A 257 -10.07 12.65 2.82
C ILE A 257 -10.59 14.07 2.75
N ALA A 258 -9.69 15.04 2.58
CA ALA A 258 -10.06 16.44 2.44
C ALA A 258 -10.89 16.64 1.19
N VAL A 259 -11.73 17.68 1.18
CA VAL A 259 -12.59 18.05 0.03
C VAL A 259 -11.80 18.40 -1.24
N ASP A 260 -10.50 18.65 -1.12
CA ASP A 260 -9.57 18.85 -2.24
C ASP A 260 -8.86 17.57 -2.70
N GLY A 261 -9.20 16.42 -2.13
CA GLY A 261 -8.67 15.10 -2.50
C GLY A 261 -7.40 14.68 -1.77
N ARG A 262 -6.91 15.45 -0.79
CA ARG A 262 -5.76 15.02 0.02
C ARG A 262 -6.17 13.96 1.04
N TYR A 263 -5.37 12.93 1.19
CA TYR A 263 -5.52 11.98 2.29
C TYR A 263 -4.99 12.59 3.57
N LEU A 264 -5.80 12.64 4.60
CA LEU A 264 -5.45 13.26 5.89
C LEU A 264 -5.03 12.24 6.95
N GLY A 265 -5.14 10.95 6.63
CA GLY A 265 -4.79 9.87 7.54
C GLY A 265 -6.00 9.06 8.02
N GLY A 266 -5.77 8.22 9.01
CA GLY A 266 -6.80 7.33 9.54
C GLY A 266 -6.23 6.19 10.36
N GLU A 267 -7.08 5.20 10.64
CA GLU A 267 -6.75 4.02 11.42
C GLU A 267 -7.28 2.78 10.72
N SER A 268 -6.52 1.68 10.78
CA SER A 268 -6.96 0.37 10.30
C SER A 268 -6.56 -0.74 11.24
N ARG A 269 -7.41 -1.78 11.30
CA ARG A 269 -7.17 -3.01 12.03
C ARG A 269 -7.42 -4.18 11.10
N ASP A 270 -6.49 -5.12 11.08
CA ASP A 270 -6.53 -6.32 10.25
C ASP A 270 -6.27 -7.54 11.12
N SER A 271 -7.06 -8.59 10.91
CA SER A 271 -6.92 -9.88 11.59
C SER A 271 -6.89 -10.98 10.55
N THR A 272 -5.81 -11.75 10.53
CA THR A 272 -5.61 -12.85 9.59
C THR A 272 -5.31 -14.15 10.33
N ALA A 273 -6.01 -15.22 9.98
CA ALA A 273 -5.72 -16.56 10.45
C ALA A 273 -5.29 -17.42 9.25
N LEU A 274 -4.09 -17.95 9.30
CA LEU A 274 -3.45 -18.74 8.24
C LEU A 274 -3.06 -20.10 8.74
N THR A 275 -2.95 -21.06 7.83
CA THR A 275 -2.27 -22.35 8.05
C THR A 275 -1.16 -22.47 7.02
N VAL A 276 0.07 -22.60 7.49
CA VAL A 276 1.24 -22.96 6.66
C VAL A 276 1.44 -24.45 6.74
N ARG A 277 1.35 -25.12 5.61
CA ARG A 277 1.60 -26.56 5.49
C ARG A 277 2.98 -26.79 4.90
N LEU A 278 3.71 -27.73 5.46
CA LEU A 278 4.99 -28.23 4.96
C LEU A 278 4.77 -29.67 4.50
N PRO A 279 4.38 -29.90 3.23
CA PRO A 279 3.91 -31.23 2.76
C PRO A 279 4.95 -32.34 2.96
N VAL A 280 6.23 -32.05 2.74
CA VAL A 280 7.33 -33.04 2.89
C VAL A 280 7.49 -33.50 4.34
N GLN A 281 7.15 -32.66 5.32
CA GLN A 281 7.27 -32.93 6.73
C GLN A 281 5.96 -33.41 7.38
N GLY A 282 4.84 -33.29 6.65
CA GLY A 282 3.50 -33.56 7.18
C GLY A 282 3.07 -32.60 8.30
N ILE A 283 3.66 -31.38 8.36
CA ILE A 283 3.44 -30.42 9.43
C ILE A 283 2.49 -29.32 8.94
N ALA A 284 1.53 -28.94 9.81
CA ALA A 284 0.68 -27.78 9.63
C ALA A 284 0.91 -26.80 10.80
N ILE A 285 1.24 -25.56 10.49
CA ILE A 285 1.56 -24.52 11.47
C ILE A 285 0.45 -23.47 11.38
N PRO A 286 -0.41 -23.33 12.38
CA PRO A 286 -1.34 -22.21 12.45
C PRO A 286 -0.59 -20.92 12.76
N VAL A 287 -1.00 -19.84 12.10
CA VAL A 287 -0.46 -18.48 12.26
C VAL A 287 -1.63 -17.52 12.38
N VAL A 288 -1.64 -16.73 13.44
CA VAL A 288 -2.58 -15.61 13.60
C VAL A 288 -1.77 -14.32 13.56
N GLN A 289 -2.20 -13.38 12.75
CA GLN A 289 -1.59 -12.07 12.63
C GLN A 289 -2.64 -11.00 12.89
N LEU A 290 -2.35 -10.11 13.83
CA LEU A 290 -3.12 -8.91 14.09
C LEU A 290 -2.27 -7.71 13.71
N THR A 291 -2.82 -6.82 12.90
CA THR A 291 -2.16 -5.60 12.49
C THR A 291 -2.99 -4.40 12.89
N HIS A 292 -2.36 -3.42 13.52
CA HIS A 292 -2.94 -2.12 13.79
C HIS A 292 -2.06 -1.05 13.13
N THR A 293 -2.69 -0.18 12.34
CA THR A 293 -1.97 0.88 11.63
C THR A 293 -2.71 2.20 11.84
N THR A 294 -1.99 3.23 12.27
CA THR A 294 -2.47 4.61 12.27
C THR A 294 -1.64 5.44 11.31
N VAL A 295 -2.29 6.36 10.61
CA VAL A 295 -1.66 7.31 9.69
C VAL A 295 -2.10 8.70 10.08
N ALA A 296 -1.15 9.62 10.25
CA ALA A 296 -1.44 11.02 10.53
C ALA A 296 -0.57 11.92 9.65
N VAL A 297 -1.15 13.02 9.16
CA VAL A 297 -0.40 14.07 8.47
C VAL A 297 0.48 14.80 9.49
N GLN A 298 1.74 15.03 9.14
CA GLN A 298 2.61 15.94 9.89
C GLN A 298 2.28 17.39 9.51
N PRO A 299 2.16 18.27 10.50
CA PRO A 299 2.00 19.70 10.27
C PRO A 299 3.22 20.33 9.57
#